data_2bbc8425daa88e04f7bbc07cd3238474
#
_entry.id   2bbc8425daa88e04f7bbc07cd3238474
#
_cell.length_a   1.000
_cell.length_b   1.000
_cell.length_c   1.000
_cell.angle_alpha   90.00
_cell.angle_beta   90.00
_cell.angle_gamma   90.00
#
_symmetry.space_group_name_H-M   'P 1'
#
loop_
_entity.id
_entity.type
_entity.pdbx_description
1 polymer ?
#
loop_
_entity_poly.entity_id
_entity_poly.type
_entity_poly.pdbx_seq_one_letter_code
_entity_poly.pdbx_strand_id
1 'polypeptide(L)'
;MKTAHSGNIANNAYLVAKFLRRLGEDAHAFHFRHEFIMGHPEWEDADFEGSLDPFDPPDWRTISFTNGFARPDWVHYLSGQVDPYVLPADAPAGAATRVMAALYTDSGSPAGGIGAQVRAALGVLGARYNSLARVNQLSLREAIEFNVLALARLAVEWATGFRAERAILTTPRLRVLLAERDAINATSRLQESGQRATMPILAKCPFWPSYRGMALDYELLQLYGVEAIKGAFLPTNVPLVAFEHSTMRTLPFENTIQGRLLNLAYRTADACVITNPDVVSSAKRLGLRNYRFIPHPIDELKYSPPPDGAETAIRRELRQSTGAELLFLCPTRHEWSNAFDSKRSDRVIRAFSRYVADSSHPKAALVLCRWGRDVRASEQLIADLGIVASVVWKPPMHKTRLRDFYRSCDLVLDQFHESVGTFGTVTAEALSCALPVIMYFNPKVHEWCLPEMPPIQSALTEEEITARLSELALDPARRLAVGEASRAWIIKWHGWERCARDHLSVHTQAIDSHQGSSSR
;
A
#
# COMPACT_ATOMS: atom_id res chain seq x y z
N MET A 1 -15.26 -16.88 -9.61
CA MET A 1 -13.89 -17.19 -9.15
C MET A 1 -13.73 -16.68 -7.72
N LYS A 2 -13.23 -17.53 -6.81
CA LYS A 2 -12.99 -17.13 -5.42
C LYS A 2 -11.52 -16.76 -5.22
N THR A 3 -11.25 -15.47 -4.98
CA THR A 3 -9.87 -14.94 -4.93
C THR A 3 -9.57 -14.24 -3.61
N ALA A 4 -8.32 -14.37 -3.12
CA ALA A 4 -7.82 -13.67 -1.95
C ALA A 4 -6.77 -12.63 -2.34
N HIS A 5 -6.96 -11.40 -1.86
CA HIS A 5 -6.09 -10.25 -2.09
C HIS A 5 -5.47 -9.82 -0.77
N SER A 6 -4.16 -9.93 -0.61
CA SER A 6 -3.49 -9.65 0.66
C SER A 6 -2.28 -8.73 0.55
N GLY A 7 -2.13 -7.85 1.57
CA GLY A 7 -1.16 -6.77 1.61
C GLY A 7 -1.77 -5.47 1.08
N ASN A 8 -2.64 -4.84 1.89
CA ASN A 8 -3.47 -3.71 1.43
C ASN A 8 -2.70 -2.36 1.39
N ILE A 9 -1.52 -2.37 0.78
CA ILE A 9 -0.72 -1.16 0.62
C ILE A 9 -1.50 -0.11 -0.18
N ALA A 10 -1.69 1.07 0.40
CA ALA A 10 -2.46 2.17 -0.17
C ALA A 10 -3.86 1.75 -0.69
N ASN A 11 -4.53 0.85 0.02
CA ASN A 11 -5.85 0.30 -0.30
C ASN A 11 -5.95 -0.49 -1.63
N ASN A 12 -4.84 -0.88 -2.25
CA ASN A 12 -4.89 -1.58 -3.54
C ASN A 12 -5.62 -2.92 -3.48
N ALA A 13 -5.35 -3.76 -2.47
CA ALA A 13 -6.04 -5.03 -2.32
C ALA A 13 -7.55 -4.84 -2.12
N TYR A 14 -7.94 -3.87 -1.29
CA TYR A 14 -9.33 -3.50 -1.08
C TYR A 14 -10.01 -3.02 -2.36
N LEU A 15 -9.40 -2.08 -3.08
CA LEU A 15 -9.98 -1.52 -4.31
C LEU A 15 -10.13 -2.57 -5.41
N VAL A 16 -9.11 -3.40 -5.63
CA VAL A 16 -9.19 -4.47 -6.63
C VAL A 16 -10.27 -5.48 -6.26
N ALA A 17 -10.32 -5.96 -5.00
CA ALA A 17 -11.38 -6.86 -4.55
C ALA A 17 -12.77 -6.22 -4.68
N LYS A 18 -12.94 -4.95 -4.28
CA LYS A 18 -14.19 -4.17 -4.42
C LYS A 18 -14.67 -4.14 -5.87
N PHE A 19 -13.77 -3.90 -6.82
CA PHE A 19 -14.15 -3.79 -8.22
C PHE A 19 -14.39 -5.15 -8.88
N LEU A 20 -13.65 -6.19 -8.52
CA LEU A 20 -13.95 -7.56 -8.93
C LEU A 20 -15.33 -7.99 -8.42
N ARG A 21 -15.69 -7.66 -7.18
CA ARG A 21 -17.03 -7.93 -6.66
C ARG A 21 -18.13 -7.16 -7.38
N ARG A 22 -17.88 -5.95 -7.86
CA ARG A 22 -18.80 -5.23 -8.75
C ARG A 22 -19.03 -5.94 -10.09
N LEU A 23 -18.05 -6.75 -10.55
CA LEU A 23 -18.20 -7.64 -11.72
C LEU A 23 -18.88 -8.97 -11.39
N GLY A 24 -19.22 -9.25 -10.13
CA GLY A 24 -19.86 -10.49 -9.68
C GLY A 24 -18.88 -11.57 -9.19
N GLU A 25 -17.58 -11.26 -9.08
CA GLU A 25 -16.57 -12.21 -8.60
C GLU A 25 -16.57 -12.30 -7.06
N ASP A 26 -16.19 -13.46 -6.53
CA ASP A 26 -16.06 -13.68 -5.08
C ASP A 26 -14.65 -13.32 -4.60
N ALA A 27 -14.33 -12.02 -4.57
CA ALA A 27 -13.03 -11.51 -4.20
C ALA A 27 -13.03 -11.02 -2.75
N HIS A 28 -12.01 -11.41 -1.97
CA HIS A 28 -11.82 -11.08 -0.57
C HIS A 28 -10.52 -10.32 -0.34
N ALA A 29 -10.56 -9.28 0.50
CA ALA A 29 -9.39 -8.49 0.87
C ALA A 29 -8.92 -8.81 2.30
N PHE A 30 -7.61 -8.99 2.45
CA PHE A 30 -6.96 -9.31 3.72
C PHE A 30 -5.92 -8.26 4.04
N HIS A 31 -6.00 -7.66 5.21
CA HIS A 31 -5.05 -6.66 5.66
C HIS A 31 -4.66 -6.82 7.13
N PHE A 32 -3.57 -6.14 7.50
CA PHE A 32 -3.06 -6.16 8.86
C PHE A 32 -3.55 -4.92 9.62
N ARG A 33 -3.84 -5.08 10.91
CA ARG A 33 -4.25 -3.95 11.77
C ARG A 33 -3.17 -2.89 11.97
N HIS A 34 -1.91 -3.25 11.76
CA HIS A 34 -0.76 -2.36 11.90
C HIS A 34 -0.36 -1.66 10.60
N GLU A 35 -1.14 -1.80 9.54
CA GLU A 35 -0.92 -1.02 8.32
C GLU A 35 -1.18 0.46 8.58
N PHE A 36 -0.46 1.31 7.85
CA PHE A 36 -0.75 2.74 7.87
C PHE A 36 -2.22 3.00 7.55
N ILE A 37 -2.76 4.09 8.11
CA ILE A 37 -4.17 4.45 7.97
C ILE A 37 -4.67 4.40 6.51
N MET A 38 -3.81 4.76 5.55
CA MET A 38 -4.11 4.72 4.12
C MET A 38 -4.28 3.29 3.56
N GLY A 39 -3.90 2.26 4.31
CA GLY A 39 -4.14 0.85 4.00
C GLY A 39 -5.46 0.33 4.58
N HIS A 40 -6.30 1.17 5.18
CA HIS A 40 -7.57 0.75 5.77
C HIS A 40 -8.75 1.16 4.90
N PRO A 41 -9.74 0.26 4.67
CA PRO A 41 -10.96 0.57 3.91
C PRO A 41 -11.75 1.77 4.44
N GLU A 42 -11.71 1.99 5.76
CA GLU A 42 -12.34 3.14 6.41
C GLU A 42 -11.76 4.46 5.91
N TRP A 43 -10.44 4.52 5.70
CA TRP A 43 -9.80 5.72 5.14
C TRP A 43 -10.27 6.00 3.71
N GLU A 44 -10.58 4.94 2.96
CA GLU A 44 -11.04 5.08 1.59
C GLU A 44 -12.52 5.49 1.52
N ASP A 45 -13.41 4.78 2.22
CA ASP A 45 -14.85 4.89 1.97
C ASP A 45 -15.68 5.44 3.14
N ALA A 46 -15.13 5.50 4.37
CA ALA A 46 -15.83 6.12 5.48
C ALA A 46 -15.75 7.66 5.43
N ASP A 47 -16.75 8.29 6.00
CA ASP A 47 -16.77 9.73 6.29
C ASP A 47 -16.87 9.92 7.80
N PHE A 48 -16.01 10.78 8.36
CA PHE A 48 -15.95 11.04 9.79
C PHE A 48 -15.39 12.42 10.08
N GLU A 49 -15.74 12.97 11.23
CA GLU A 49 -15.21 14.24 11.69
C GLU A 49 -13.89 14.06 12.43
N GLY A 50 -13.07 15.09 12.39
CA GLY A 50 -11.78 15.13 13.07
C GLY A 50 -10.61 14.78 12.16
N SER A 51 -9.43 14.78 12.74
CA SER A 51 -8.17 14.47 12.09
C SER A 51 -7.53 13.28 12.79
N LEU A 52 -7.05 12.33 12.01
CA LEU A 52 -6.29 11.18 12.49
C LEU A 52 -4.83 11.32 12.08
N ASP A 53 -3.93 10.80 12.89
CA ASP A 53 -2.52 10.70 12.50
C ASP A 53 -2.40 9.68 11.35
N PRO A 54 -1.90 10.10 10.17
CA PRO A 54 -1.77 9.20 9.04
C PRO A 54 -0.74 8.09 9.23
N PHE A 55 0.10 8.17 10.26
CA PHE A 55 1.15 7.20 10.57
C PHE A 55 0.79 6.26 11.72
N ASP A 56 -0.31 6.52 12.44
CA ASP A 56 -0.78 5.70 13.56
C ASP A 56 -2.10 5.00 13.18
N PRO A 57 -2.15 3.64 13.21
CA PRO A 57 -3.39 2.92 12.90
C PRO A 57 -4.44 3.21 13.96
N PRO A 58 -5.58 3.79 13.59
CA PRO A 58 -6.60 4.16 14.56
C PRO A 58 -7.40 2.94 15.06
N ASP A 59 -7.99 3.05 16.23
CA ASP A 59 -9.04 2.13 16.65
C ASP A 59 -10.38 2.55 16.03
N TRP A 60 -10.69 2.00 14.87
CA TRP A 60 -11.91 2.32 14.13
C TRP A 60 -13.22 2.10 14.91
N ARG A 61 -13.19 1.31 16.00
CA ARG A 61 -14.37 1.08 16.86
C ARG A 61 -14.74 2.30 17.68
N THR A 62 -13.83 3.25 17.84
CA THR A 62 -14.04 4.50 18.61
C THR A 62 -14.47 5.67 17.73
N ILE A 63 -14.53 5.46 16.41
CA ILE A 63 -14.82 6.51 15.43
C ILE A 63 -16.24 6.32 14.91
N SER A 64 -17.04 7.38 14.96
CA SER A 64 -18.38 7.40 14.35
C SER A 64 -18.31 7.82 12.90
N PHE A 65 -18.86 7.01 12.02
CA PHE A 65 -18.92 7.29 10.58
C PHE A 65 -20.21 8.02 10.22
N THR A 66 -20.09 9.21 9.65
CA THR A 66 -21.23 10.09 9.33
C THR A 66 -22.00 9.62 8.10
N ASN A 67 -21.36 8.86 7.20
CA ASN A 67 -21.97 8.29 6.00
C ASN A 67 -22.54 6.87 6.21
N GLY A 68 -22.57 6.37 7.45
CA GLY A 68 -23.07 5.03 7.75
C GLY A 68 -22.21 3.89 7.22
N PHE A 69 -20.92 4.14 6.93
CA PHE A 69 -20.01 3.10 6.45
C PHE A 69 -19.96 1.92 7.42
N ALA A 70 -20.14 0.73 6.89
CA ALA A 70 -19.87 -0.52 7.59
C ALA A 70 -18.84 -1.31 6.79
N ARG A 71 -17.82 -1.83 7.48
CA ARG A 71 -16.82 -2.68 6.82
C ARG A 71 -17.52 -3.88 6.19
N PRO A 72 -17.30 -4.12 4.88
CA PRO A 72 -17.89 -5.27 4.21
C PRO A 72 -17.40 -6.60 4.80
N ASP A 73 -18.23 -7.63 4.73
CA ASP A 73 -17.95 -9.00 5.22
C ASP A 73 -16.81 -9.72 4.48
N TRP A 74 -16.53 -9.31 3.25
CA TRP A 74 -15.41 -9.81 2.44
C TRP A 74 -14.07 -9.14 2.76
N VAL A 75 -14.04 -8.22 3.74
CA VAL A 75 -12.84 -7.53 4.21
C VAL A 75 -12.42 -8.12 5.56
N HIS A 76 -11.26 -8.77 5.58
CA HIS A 76 -10.77 -9.50 6.73
C HIS A 76 -9.52 -8.86 7.31
N TYR A 77 -9.43 -8.81 8.64
CA TYR A 77 -8.22 -8.41 9.32
C TYR A 77 -7.41 -9.63 9.74
N LEU A 78 -6.18 -9.71 9.23
CA LEU A 78 -5.16 -10.62 9.73
C LEU A 78 -4.62 -10.00 11.03
N SER A 79 -5.10 -10.49 12.16
CA SER A 79 -4.55 -10.05 13.45
C SER A 79 -3.27 -10.83 13.73
N GLY A 80 -2.23 -10.15 14.20
CA GLY A 80 -1.05 -10.82 14.76
C GLY A 80 -1.35 -11.68 15.99
N GLN A 81 -2.59 -11.66 16.45
CA GLN A 81 -3.17 -12.55 17.44
C GLN A 81 -4.08 -13.52 16.71
N VAL A 82 -3.60 -14.75 16.52
CA VAL A 82 -4.36 -15.93 16.04
C VAL A 82 -5.44 -15.60 15.01
N ASP A 83 -5.04 -15.63 13.79
CA ASP A 83 -5.92 -15.55 12.64
C ASP A 83 -6.78 -16.83 12.55
N PRO A 84 -8.11 -16.74 12.40
CA PRO A 84 -8.96 -17.90 12.16
C PRO A 84 -8.57 -18.69 10.89
N TYR A 85 -7.88 -18.06 9.93
CA TYR A 85 -7.33 -18.75 8.75
C TYR A 85 -6.06 -19.55 9.05
N VAL A 86 -5.47 -19.41 10.25
CA VAL A 86 -4.29 -20.18 10.58
C VAL A 86 -4.57 -21.66 10.59
N LEU A 87 -5.82 -22.10 10.82
CA LEU A 87 -6.23 -23.52 10.68
C LEU A 87 -7.75 -23.71 10.84
N PRO A 88 -8.33 -24.70 10.15
CA PRO A 88 -9.60 -25.30 10.56
C PRO A 88 -9.48 -25.74 12.03
N ALA A 89 -10.55 -25.61 12.79
CA ALA A 89 -10.58 -25.93 14.23
C ALA A 89 -10.08 -27.35 14.58
N ASP A 90 -10.05 -28.23 13.61
CA ASP A 90 -9.80 -29.67 13.75
C ASP A 90 -8.41 -30.12 13.27
N ALA A 91 -7.56 -29.22 12.77
CA ALA A 91 -6.26 -29.62 12.27
C ALA A 91 -5.24 -29.83 13.42
N PRO A 92 -4.64 -31.00 13.58
CA PRO A 92 -3.66 -31.28 14.65
C PRO A 92 -2.43 -30.35 14.62
N ALA A 93 -2.08 -29.85 13.45
CA ALA A 93 -1.02 -28.84 13.22
C ALA A 93 -1.39 -27.44 13.76
N GLY A 94 -2.65 -27.19 14.07
CA GLY A 94 -3.19 -25.87 14.34
C GLY A 94 -2.61 -25.13 15.53
N ALA A 95 -2.34 -25.81 16.61
CA ALA A 95 -1.77 -25.19 17.80
C ALA A 95 -0.31 -24.73 17.56
N ALA A 96 0.48 -25.54 16.89
CA ALA A 96 1.90 -25.24 16.61
C ALA A 96 2.06 -24.06 15.61
N THR A 97 1.22 -24.03 14.60
CA THR A 97 1.23 -22.96 13.58
C THR A 97 0.76 -21.61 14.17
N ARG A 98 -0.27 -21.63 15.04
CA ARG A 98 -0.73 -20.44 15.80
C ARG A 98 0.37 -19.86 16.71
N VAL A 99 1.07 -20.74 17.39
CA VAL A 99 2.17 -20.36 18.28
C VAL A 99 3.34 -19.76 17.47
N MET A 100 3.65 -20.30 16.28
CA MET A 100 4.68 -19.74 15.41
C MET A 100 4.30 -18.36 14.88
N ALA A 101 3.08 -18.18 14.42
CA ALA A 101 2.60 -16.87 13.99
C ALA A 101 2.72 -15.84 15.11
N ALA A 102 2.34 -16.17 16.35
CA ALA A 102 2.44 -15.30 17.51
C ALA A 102 3.90 -14.98 17.92
N LEU A 103 4.85 -15.88 17.71
CA LEU A 103 6.27 -15.64 18.05
C LEU A 103 6.99 -14.69 17.09
N TYR A 104 6.50 -14.56 15.85
CA TYR A 104 7.20 -13.82 14.80
C TYR A 104 6.62 -12.44 14.50
N THR A 105 5.56 -12.02 15.18
CA THR A 105 4.84 -10.77 14.88
C THR A 105 5.50 -9.49 15.39
N ASP A 106 6.61 -9.57 16.16
CA ASP A 106 7.08 -8.40 16.90
C ASP A 106 8.60 -8.18 16.92
N SER A 107 9.37 -8.69 15.98
CA SER A 107 10.79 -8.45 15.94
C SER A 107 11.16 -7.23 15.09
N GLY A 108 10.84 -6.03 15.57
CA GLY A 108 11.56 -4.81 15.21
C GLY A 108 13.02 -4.93 15.63
N SER A 109 13.95 -4.56 14.75
CA SER A 109 15.40 -4.67 14.98
C SER A 109 15.84 -3.89 16.23
N PRO A 110 16.46 -4.50 17.25
CA PRO A 110 16.91 -3.76 18.42
C PRO A 110 18.31 -3.16 18.18
N ALA A 111 18.36 -1.85 18.18
CA ALA A 111 19.61 -1.14 18.38
C ALA A 111 19.94 -1.14 19.89
N GLY A 112 20.82 -2.02 20.35
CA GLY A 112 21.27 -2.05 21.75
C GLY A 112 22.05 -3.31 22.11
N GLY A 113 22.94 -3.21 23.12
CA GLY A 113 23.79 -4.33 23.57
C GLY A 113 23.00 -5.52 24.13
N ILE A 114 23.68 -6.67 24.30
CA ILE A 114 23.12 -7.98 24.71
C ILE A 114 22.12 -7.89 25.88
N GLY A 115 22.38 -7.04 26.88
CA GLY A 115 21.48 -6.86 28.02
C GLY A 115 20.15 -6.16 27.70
N ALA A 116 20.12 -5.31 26.66
CA ALA A 116 18.89 -4.68 26.17
C ALA A 116 18.07 -5.69 25.34
N GLN A 117 18.75 -6.51 24.55
CA GLN A 117 18.12 -7.58 23.77
C GLN A 117 17.46 -8.65 24.64
N VAL A 118 18.13 -9.05 25.73
CA VAL A 118 17.56 -10.00 26.71
C VAL A 118 16.37 -9.39 27.47
N ARG A 119 16.45 -8.11 27.90
CA ARG A 119 15.32 -7.44 28.55
C ARG A 119 14.14 -7.23 27.60
N ALA A 120 14.40 -6.85 26.36
CA ALA A 120 13.38 -6.73 25.34
C ALA A 120 12.71 -8.10 25.07
N ALA A 121 13.50 -9.16 24.93
CA ALA A 121 13.00 -10.53 24.76
C ALA A 121 12.14 -10.98 25.96
N LEU A 122 12.55 -10.71 27.20
CA LEU A 122 11.78 -11.03 28.40
C LEU A 122 10.50 -10.19 28.52
N GLY A 123 10.53 -8.90 28.16
CA GLY A 123 9.34 -8.04 28.10
C GLY A 123 8.34 -8.49 27.06
N VAL A 124 8.81 -8.82 25.88
CA VAL A 124 8.01 -9.40 24.78
C VAL A 124 7.43 -10.75 25.20
N LEU A 125 8.18 -11.61 25.83
CA LEU A 125 7.70 -12.92 26.34
C LEU A 125 6.61 -12.76 27.40
N GLY A 126 6.74 -11.80 28.31
CA GLY A 126 5.73 -11.51 29.33
C GLY A 126 4.41 -10.96 28.73
N ALA A 127 4.50 -10.03 27.80
CA ALA A 127 3.34 -9.50 27.11
C ALA A 127 2.65 -10.56 26.25
N ARG A 128 3.41 -11.40 25.57
CA ARG A 128 2.93 -12.52 24.74
C ARG A 128 2.33 -13.67 25.56
N TYR A 129 2.90 -13.94 26.73
CA TYR A 129 2.31 -14.90 27.66
C TYR A 129 0.86 -14.53 27.99
N ASN A 130 0.62 -13.28 28.38
CA ASN A 130 -0.73 -12.83 28.72
C ASN A 130 -1.68 -12.86 27.51
N SER A 131 -1.18 -12.60 26.31
CA SER A 131 -1.95 -12.67 25.07
C SER A 131 -2.28 -14.12 24.68
N LEU A 132 -1.29 -15.01 24.68
CA LEU A 132 -1.43 -16.42 24.31
C LEU A 132 -2.29 -17.21 25.30
N ALA A 133 -2.12 -16.95 26.59
CA ALA A 133 -2.93 -17.61 27.63
C ALA A 133 -4.43 -17.24 27.52
N ARG A 134 -4.73 -15.98 27.16
CA ARG A 134 -6.13 -15.53 27.00
C ARG A 134 -6.80 -16.03 25.71
N VAL A 135 -6.04 -16.15 24.64
CA VAL A 135 -6.60 -16.43 23.29
C VAL A 135 -6.68 -17.92 23.00
N ASN A 136 -5.72 -18.73 23.48
CA ASN A 136 -5.58 -20.13 23.08
C ASN A 136 -5.94 -21.14 24.17
N GLN A 137 -6.42 -20.72 25.33
CA GLN A 137 -6.71 -21.60 26.47
C GLN A 137 -5.50 -22.50 26.84
N LEU A 138 -4.28 -22.06 26.54
CA LEU A 138 -3.07 -22.79 26.93
C LEU A 138 -2.97 -22.82 28.46
N SER A 139 -2.66 -23.98 29.03
CA SER A 139 -2.36 -24.07 30.44
C SER A 139 -1.06 -23.28 30.73
N LEU A 140 -0.93 -22.74 31.95
CA LEU A 140 0.27 -22.04 32.41
C LEU A 140 1.56 -22.86 32.16
N ARG A 141 1.49 -24.17 32.38
CA ARG A 141 2.59 -25.11 32.14
C ARG A 141 3.01 -25.13 30.68
N GLU A 142 2.07 -25.22 29.76
CA GLU A 142 2.34 -25.26 28.33
C GLU A 142 2.93 -23.95 27.82
N ALA A 143 2.47 -22.82 28.34
CA ALA A 143 3.01 -21.52 27.99
C ALA A 143 4.44 -21.33 28.53
N ILE A 144 4.75 -21.81 29.75
CA ILE A 144 6.08 -21.78 30.34
C ILE A 144 7.05 -22.69 29.57
N GLU A 145 6.67 -23.93 29.29
CA GLU A 145 7.50 -24.87 28.54
C GLU A 145 7.85 -24.31 27.16
N PHE A 146 6.90 -23.68 26.50
CA PHE A 146 7.13 -23.07 25.19
C PHE A 146 8.08 -21.88 25.25
N ASN A 147 7.92 -20.98 26.22
CA ASN A 147 8.78 -19.80 26.37
C ASN A 147 10.21 -20.17 26.79
N VAL A 148 10.39 -21.15 27.67
CA VAL A 148 11.70 -21.67 28.07
C VAL A 148 12.42 -22.31 26.87
N LEU A 149 11.70 -23.06 26.02
CA LEU A 149 12.27 -23.64 24.82
C LEU A 149 12.64 -22.61 23.76
N ALA A 150 11.84 -21.55 23.61
CA ALA A 150 12.15 -20.43 22.70
C ALA A 150 13.40 -19.66 23.16
N LEU A 151 13.55 -19.42 24.46
CA LEU A 151 14.75 -18.77 25.05
C LEU A 151 15.99 -19.66 24.97
N ALA A 152 15.87 -20.93 25.30
CA ALA A 152 16.98 -21.89 25.19
C ALA A 152 17.46 -21.99 23.74
N ARG A 153 16.54 -21.98 22.80
CA ARG A 153 16.84 -21.96 21.36
C ARG A 153 17.59 -20.69 20.94
N LEU A 154 17.11 -19.49 21.32
CA LEU A 154 17.77 -18.23 21.03
C LEU A 154 19.20 -18.20 21.60
N ALA A 155 19.39 -18.71 22.83
CA ALA A 155 20.68 -18.80 23.48
C ALA A 155 21.62 -19.78 22.76
N VAL A 156 21.11 -20.91 22.27
CA VAL A 156 21.91 -21.93 21.57
C VAL A 156 22.19 -21.52 20.11
N GLU A 157 21.25 -20.89 19.41
CA GLU A 157 21.50 -20.30 18.07
C GLU A 157 22.55 -19.20 18.13
N TRP A 158 22.55 -18.42 19.23
CA TRP A 158 23.56 -17.41 19.47
C TRP A 158 24.94 -17.99 19.80
N ALA A 159 25.01 -19.06 20.62
CA ALA A 159 26.26 -19.63 21.09
C ALA A 159 26.94 -20.57 20.07
N THR A 160 26.18 -21.22 19.19
CA THR A 160 26.69 -22.35 18.38
C THR A 160 26.43 -22.25 16.88
N GLY A 161 25.65 -21.27 16.44
CA GLY A 161 25.33 -21.04 15.03
C GLY A 161 24.63 -22.17 14.26
N PHE A 162 24.72 -23.43 14.70
CA PHE A 162 24.22 -24.54 13.85
C PHE A 162 23.79 -25.84 14.55
N ARG A 163 24.08 -26.05 15.83
CA ARG A 163 23.83 -27.35 16.49
C ARG A 163 22.56 -27.47 17.32
N ALA A 164 21.80 -26.38 17.43
CA ALA A 164 20.60 -26.33 18.27
C ALA A 164 19.44 -27.18 17.76
N GLU A 165 19.36 -27.45 16.49
CA GLU A 165 18.25 -28.21 15.89
C GLU A 165 18.07 -29.62 16.52
N ARG A 166 19.16 -30.27 16.92
CA ARG A 166 19.08 -31.64 17.48
C ARG A 166 18.65 -31.69 18.95
N ALA A 167 19.00 -30.69 19.77
CA ALA A 167 18.70 -30.71 21.21
C ALA A 167 17.24 -30.40 21.54
N ILE A 168 16.57 -29.64 20.70
CA ILE A 168 15.19 -29.17 20.90
C ILE A 168 14.13 -30.14 20.30
N LEU A 169 14.58 -31.14 19.57
CA LEU A 169 13.75 -32.14 18.85
C LEU A 169 12.89 -33.06 19.73
N THR A 170 12.95 -32.94 21.05
CA THR A 170 12.30 -33.86 21.98
C THR A 170 10.85 -33.52 22.33
N THR A 171 10.35 -32.33 21.97
CA THR A 171 8.98 -31.97 22.27
C THR A 171 8.04 -32.22 21.09
N PRO A 172 6.82 -32.75 21.33
CA PRO A 172 5.84 -33.03 20.27
C PRO A 172 5.56 -31.79 19.40
N ARG A 173 5.58 -30.59 19.97
CA ARG A 173 5.30 -29.32 19.29
C ARG A 173 6.40 -28.92 18.32
N LEU A 174 7.65 -29.14 18.69
CA LEU A 174 8.76 -28.85 17.78
C LEU A 174 8.77 -29.82 16.60
N ARG A 175 8.35 -31.07 16.80
CA ARG A 175 8.20 -32.04 15.70
C ARG A 175 7.16 -31.54 14.67
N VAL A 176 6.07 -30.94 15.13
CA VAL A 176 5.07 -30.35 14.22
C VAL A 176 5.65 -29.18 13.44
N LEU A 177 6.39 -28.28 14.10
CA LEU A 177 7.06 -27.16 13.41
C LEU A 177 8.10 -27.61 12.39
N LEU A 178 8.85 -28.65 12.72
CA LEU A 178 9.81 -29.25 11.79
C LEU A 178 9.10 -29.95 10.63
N ALA A 179 7.99 -30.63 10.88
CA ALA A 179 7.16 -31.23 9.85
C ALA A 179 6.59 -30.17 8.89
N GLU A 180 6.11 -29.03 9.43
CA GLU A 180 5.67 -27.89 8.62
C GLU A 180 6.82 -27.30 7.80
N ARG A 181 8.00 -27.12 8.39
CA ARG A 181 9.20 -26.69 7.66
C ARG A 181 9.55 -27.69 6.56
N ASP A 182 9.50 -28.96 6.86
CA ASP A 182 9.83 -30.01 5.91
C ASP A 182 8.79 -30.10 4.78
N ALA A 183 7.51 -29.88 5.09
CA ALA A 183 6.45 -29.76 4.10
C ALA A 183 6.66 -28.54 3.18
N ILE A 184 7.04 -27.36 3.75
CA ILE A 184 7.42 -26.19 2.96
C ILE A 184 8.61 -26.52 2.06
N ASN A 185 9.64 -27.16 2.61
CA ASN A 185 10.83 -27.53 1.84
C ASN A 185 10.56 -28.56 0.74
N ALA A 186 9.53 -29.39 0.91
CA ALA A 186 9.17 -30.41 -0.07
C ALA A 186 8.25 -29.89 -1.19
N THR A 187 7.40 -28.91 -0.93
CA THR A 187 6.29 -28.54 -1.84
C THR A 187 6.24 -27.06 -2.21
N SER A 188 7.00 -26.20 -1.55
CA SER A 188 6.92 -24.76 -1.80
C SER A 188 7.83 -24.30 -2.94
N ARG A 189 7.55 -23.09 -3.42
CA ARG A 189 8.38 -22.40 -4.42
C ARG A 189 9.84 -22.16 -3.99
N LEU A 190 10.14 -22.20 -2.68
CA LEU A 190 11.51 -22.16 -2.17
C LEU A 190 12.37 -23.29 -2.73
N GLN A 191 11.80 -24.49 -2.90
CA GLN A 191 12.53 -25.65 -3.42
C GLN A 191 13.04 -25.41 -4.84
N GLU A 192 12.27 -24.76 -5.69
CA GLU A 192 12.63 -24.48 -7.08
C GLU A 192 13.88 -23.60 -7.21
N SER A 193 14.18 -22.80 -6.20
CA SER A 193 15.37 -21.95 -6.16
C SER A 193 16.60 -22.64 -5.52
N GLY A 194 16.48 -23.88 -5.09
CA GLY A 194 17.49 -24.55 -4.29
C GLY A 194 17.64 -23.99 -2.87
N GLN A 195 16.77 -23.11 -2.45
CA GLN A 195 16.74 -22.57 -1.09
C GLN A 195 15.93 -23.47 -0.17
N ARG A 196 16.26 -23.45 1.11
CA ARG A 196 15.50 -24.18 2.14
C ARG A 196 14.89 -23.20 3.13
N ALA A 197 13.66 -23.48 3.54
CA ALA A 197 13.06 -22.80 4.66
C ALA A 197 13.85 -23.15 5.93
N THR A 198 14.57 -22.16 6.43
CA THR A 198 15.24 -22.21 7.72
C THR A 198 14.43 -21.40 8.73
N MET A 199 14.63 -21.66 10.01
CA MET A 199 13.90 -20.90 11.03
C MET A 199 14.18 -19.39 10.96
N PRO A 200 15.41 -18.91 10.68
CA PRO A 200 15.65 -17.47 10.44
C PRO A 200 14.86 -16.92 9.25
N ILE A 201 14.69 -17.68 8.17
CA ILE A 201 13.89 -17.28 7.00
C ILE A 201 12.41 -17.17 7.38
N LEU A 202 11.87 -18.20 8.03
CA LEU A 202 10.48 -18.21 8.51
C LEU A 202 10.21 -17.07 9.50
N ALA A 203 11.19 -16.75 10.35
CA ALA A 203 11.12 -15.62 11.30
C ALA A 203 11.06 -14.24 10.64
N LYS A 204 11.60 -14.09 9.44
CA LYS A 204 11.55 -12.84 8.67
C LYS A 204 10.26 -12.66 7.87
N CYS A 205 9.41 -13.68 7.82
CA CYS A 205 8.14 -13.67 7.11
C CYS A 205 7.01 -14.10 8.05
N PRO A 206 6.60 -13.27 9.00
CA PRO A 206 5.48 -13.55 9.87
C PRO A 206 4.20 -13.78 9.04
N PHE A 207 3.23 -14.47 9.60
CA PHE A 207 1.92 -14.78 8.98
C PHE A 207 1.94 -15.76 7.80
N TRP A 208 3.08 -16.33 7.41
CA TRP A 208 3.12 -17.33 6.34
C TRP A 208 2.14 -18.51 6.53
N PRO A 209 1.81 -18.95 7.77
CA PRO A 209 0.82 -20.00 7.95
C PRO A 209 -0.60 -19.61 7.49
N SER A 210 -1.00 -18.35 7.72
CA SER A 210 -2.28 -17.83 7.25
C SER A 210 -2.42 -17.93 5.74
N TYR A 211 -1.35 -17.64 5.00
CA TYR A 211 -1.37 -17.73 3.54
C TYR A 211 -1.47 -19.18 3.03
N ARG A 212 -0.89 -20.15 3.75
CA ARG A 212 -1.10 -21.56 3.44
C ARG A 212 -2.55 -22.00 3.70
N GLY A 213 -3.18 -21.48 4.76
CA GLY A 213 -4.60 -21.68 5.00
C GLY A 213 -5.47 -21.09 3.88
N MET A 214 -5.20 -19.86 3.47
CA MET A 214 -5.88 -19.23 2.33
C MET A 214 -5.74 -20.05 1.04
N ALA A 215 -4.59 -20.67 0.81
CA ALA A 215 -4.36 -21.51 -0.36
C ALA A 215 -5.29 -22.75 -0.45
N LEU A 216 -5.91 -23.16 0.65
CA LEU A 216 -6.90 -24.24 0.69
C LEU A 216 -8.32 -23.73 0.41
N ASP A 217 -8.60 -22.46 0.68
CA ASP A 217 -9.95 -21.89 0.64
C ASP A 217 -10.22 -21.08 -0.62
N TYR A 218 -9.17 -20.65 -1.34
CA TYR A 218 -9.26 -19.76 -2.50
C TYR A 218 -8.62 -20.37 -3.73
N GLU A 219 -9.23 -20.12 -4.89
CA GLU A 219 -8.75 -20.61 -6.18
C GLU A 219 -7.48 -19.89 -6.65
N LEU A 220 -7.26 -18.65 -6.16
CA LEU A 220 -6.09 -17.85 -6.51
C LEU A 220 -5.76 -16.88 -5.37
N LEU A 221 -4.46 -16.68 -5.15
CA LEU A 221 -3.96 -15.63 -4.26
C LEU A 221 -3.28 -14.52 -5.06
N GLN A 222 -3.67 -13.26 -4.80
CA GLN A 222 -2.96 -12.08 -5.28
C GLN A 222 -2.30 -11.36 -4.10
N LEU A 223 -0.97 -11.27 -4.12
CA LEU A 223 -0.17 -10.73 -3.02
C LEU A 223 0.48 -9.40 -3.44
N TYR A 224 0.35 -8.38 -2.61
CA TYR A 224 0.68 -6.99 -2.92
C TYR A 224 1.99 -6.54 -2.29
N GLY A 225 2.85 -5.92 -3.08
CA GLY A 225 4.08 -5.31 -2.61
C GLY A 225 4.99 -6.29 -1.89
N VAL A 226 5.38 -5.96 -0.66
CA VAL A 226 6.25 -6.80 0.18
C VAL A 226 5.58 -8.11 0.59
N GLU A 227 4.26 -8.14 0.67
CA GLU A 227 3.51 -9.36 1.02
C GLU A 227 3.69 -10.49 -0.01
N ALA A 228 4.09 -10.17 -1.24
CA ALA A 228 4.44 -11.17 -2.25
C ALA A 228 5.49 -12.18 -1.76
N ILE A 229 6.33 -11.81 -0.79
CA ILE A 229 7.31 -12.72 -0.14
C ILE A 229 6.63 -14.00 0.37
N LYS A 230 5.41 -13.92 0.88
CA LYS A 230 4.67 -15.07 1.39
C LYS A 230 4.42 -16.12 0.31
N GLY A 231 4.35 -15.69 -0.95
CA GLY A 231 4.24 -16.57 -2.10
C GLY A 231 5.38 -17.60 -2.20
N ALA A 232 6.59 -17.26 -1.72
CA ALA A 232 7.72 -18.21 -1.69
C ALA A 232 7.45 -19.45 -0.83
N PHE A 233 6.58 -19.35 0.17
CA PHE A 233 6.24 -20.44 1.09
C PHE A 233 5.00 -21.24 0.65
N LEU A 234 4.31 -20.81 -0.39
CA LEU A 234 3.14 -21.49 -0.92
C LEU A 234 3.55 -22.68 -1.78
N PRO A 235 2.72 -23.76 -1.80
CA PRO A 235 2.90 -24.86 -2.75
C PRO A 235 2.89 -24.36 -4.20
N THR A 236 3.62 -25.05 -5.07
CA THR A 236 3.74 -24.69 -6.49
C THR A 236 2.43 -24.85 -7.26
N ASN A 237 1.51 -25.67 -6.76
CA ASN A 237 0.19 -25.89 -7.35
C ASN A 237 -0.88 -24.87 -6.94
N VAL A 238 -0.52 -23.83 -6.19
CA VAL A 238 -1.44 -22.76 -5.83
C VAL A 238 -1.26 -21.59 -6.81
N PRO A 239 -2.29 -21.21 -7.60
CA PRO A 239 -2.21 -20.06 -8.47
C PRO A 239 -1.87 -18.78 -7.70
N LEU A 240 -0.81 -18.10 -8.13
CA LEU A 240 -0.26 -16.92 -7.46
C LEU A 240 -0.06 -15.77 -8.44
N VAL A 241 -0.65 -14.62 -8.13
CA VAL A 241 -0.36 -13.36 -8.81
C VAL A 241 0.40 -12.45 -7.85
N ALA A 242 1.57 -11.98 -8.26
CA ALA A 242 2.33 -10.97 -7.52
C ALA A 242 1.97 -9.57 -8.06
N PHE A 243 1.54 -8.68 -7.16
CA PHE A 243 1.20 -7.31 -7.51
C PHE A 243 2.32 -6.37 -7.05
N GLU A 244 2.94 -5.71 -8.00
CA GLU A 244 4.00 -4.74 -7.74
C GLU A 244 3.42 -3.44 -7.19
N HIS A 245 4.07 -2.86 -6.16
CA HIS A 245 3.78 -1.52 -5.69
C HIS A 245 5.07 -0.83 -5.25
N SER A 246 5.84 -0.32 -6.19
CA SER A 246 7.16 0.32 -6.01
C SER A 246 8.25 -0.59 -5.44
N THR A 247 7.93 -1.76 -4.95
CA THR A 247 8.86 -2.71 -4.31
C THR A 247 9.87 -3.30 -5.29
N MET A 248 9.50 -3.39 -6.57
CA MET A 248 10.36 -3.94 -7.60
C MET A 248 11.52 -3.03 -7.99
N ARG A 249 11.50 -1.75 -7.60
CA ARG A 249 12.58 -0.80 -7.94
C ARG A 249 13.93 -1.24 -7.40
N THR A 250 13.99 -1.66 -6.15
CA THR A 250 15.25 -1.95 -5.42
C THR A 250 15.23 -3.27 -4.68
N LEU A 251 14.19 -3.56 -3.89
CA LEU A 251 14.16 -4.66 -2.91
C LEU A 251 14.55 -6.03 -3.48
N PRO A 252 14.06 -6.50 -4.63
CA PRO A 252 14.40 -7.82 -5.15
C PRO A 252 15.88 -7.98 -5.53
N PHE A 253 16.62 -6.89 -5.60
CA PHE A 253 18.03 -6.85 -5.98
C PHE A 253 18.98 -6.69 -4.78
N GLU A 254 18.44 -6.52 -3.58
CA GLU A 254 19.22 -6.40 -2.37
C GLU A 254 19.73 -7.76 -1.90
N ASN A 255 20.98 -7.80 -1.43
CA ASN A 255 21.57 -9.00 -0.85
C ASN A 255 21.11 -9.19 0.62
N THR A 256 19.80 -9.16 0.84
CA THR A 256 19.14 -9.44 2.11
C THR A 256 18.28 -10.69 1.98
N ILE A 257 17.87 -11.30 3.11
CA ILE A 257 16.89 -12.41 3.09
C ILE A 257 15.61 -11.96 2.43
N GLN A 258 15.13 -10.78 2.79
CA GLN A 258 13.90 -10.19 2.24
C GLN A 258 14.01 -9.98 0.73
N GLY A 259 15.11 -9.41 0.26
CA GLY A 259 15.35 -9.20 -1.18
C GLY A 259 15.36 -10.49 -1.96
N ARG A 260 16.08 -11.52 -1.47
CA ARG A 260 16.12 -12.84 -2.14
C ARG A 260 14.76 -13.53 -2.19
N LEU A 261 13.98 -13.46 -1.11
CA LEU A 261 12.63 -14.04 -1.06
C LEU A 261 11.66 -13.30 -1.99
N LEU A 262 11.75 -11.97 -2.05
CA LEU A 262 10.93 -11.18 -2.96
C LEU A 262 11.29 -11.42 -4.43
N ASN A 263 12.60 -11.53 -4.73
CA ASN A 263 13.08 -11.94 -6.06
C ASN A 263 12.49 -13.30 -6.47
N LEU A 264 12.56 -14.29 -5.57
CA LEU A 264 11.98 -15.60 -5.81
C LEU A 264 10.48 -15.52 -6.04
N ALA A 265 9.75 -14.82 -5.16
CA ALA A 265 8.30 -14.70 -5.24
C ALA A 265 7.82 -14.10 -6.58
N TYR A 266 8.46 -13.02 -7.05
CA TYR A 266 8.16 -12.45 -8.36
C TYR A 266 8.46 -13.41 -9.52
N ARG A 267 9.58 -14.13 -9.46
CA ARG A 267 10.00 -15.05 -10.55
C ARG A 267 9.17 -16.31 -10.62
N THR A 268 8.62 -16.78 -9.51
CA THR A 268 7.84 -18.02 -9.42
C THR A 268 6.34 -17.79 -9.35
N ALA A 269 5.88 -16.54 -9.32
CA ALA A 269 4.47 -16.21 -9.51
C ALA A 269 4.03 -16.56 -10.95
N ASP A 270 2.78 -16.99 -11.09
CA ASP A 270 2.19 -17.34 -12.39
C ASP A 270 2.00 -16.11 -13.26
N ALA A 271 1.73 -14.97 -12.62
CA ALA A 271 1.74 -13.67 -13.28
C ALA A 271 2.21 -12.57 -12.31
N CYS A 272 2.72 -11.49 -12.88
CA CYS A 272 3.06 -10.29 -12.13
C CYS A 272 2.29 -9.09 -12.69
N VAL A 273 1.54 -8.38 -11.83
CA VAL A 273 0.90 -7.11 -12.18
C VAL A 273 1.86 -5.97 -11.87
N ILE A 274 2.16 -5.18 -12.87
CA ILE A 274 2.95 -3.94 -12.77
C ILE A 274 1.98 -2.76 -12.79
N THR A 275 2.04 -1.90 -11.79
CA THR A 275 1.22 -0.70 -11.69
C THR A 275 2.01 0.59 -11.92
N ASN A 276 3.31 0.54 -11.66
CA ASN A 276 4.21 1.67 -11.87
C ASN A 276 5.01 1.47 -13.16
N PRO A 277 4.81 2.29 -14.20
CA PRO A 277 5.47 2.10 -15.50
C PRO A 277 6.99 2.08 -15.46
N ASP A 278 7.61 2.80 -14.53
CA ASP A 278 9.07 2.91 -14.38
C ASP A 278 9.76 1.59 -13.98
N VAL A 279 9.03 0.61 -13.42
CA VAL A 279 9.63 -0.65 -12.97
C VAL A 279 9.78 -1.71 -14.07
N VAL A 280 9.38 -1.43 -15.31
CA VAL A 280 9.49 -2.40 -16.42
C VAL A 280 10.93 -2.88 -16.65
N SER A 281 11.91 -2.00 -16.46
CA SER A 281 13.34 -2.36 -16.54
C SER A 281 13.73 -3.37 -15.46
N SER A 282 13.21 -3.21 -14.24
CA SER A 282 13.39 -4.13 -13.13
C SER A 282 12.71 -5.48 -13.40
N ALA A 283 11.50 -5.48 -13.95
CA ALA A 283 10.81 -6.72 -14.36
C ALA A 283 11.61 -7.51 -15.39
N LYS A 284 12.16 -6.82 -16.40
CA LYS A 284 13.06 -7.42 -17.40
C LYS A 284 14.35 -7.96 -16.76
N ARG A 285 14.97 -7.22 -15.85
CA ARG A 285 16.16 -7.62 -15.10
C ARG A 285 15.91 -8.86 -14.23
N LEU A 286 14.71 -8.99 -13.65
CA LEU A 286 14.29 -10.20 -12.93
C LEU A 286 14.03 -11.38 -13.84
N GLY A 287 13.97 -11.20 -15.15
CA GLY A 287 13.62 -12.23 -16.12
C GLY A 287 12.14 -12.63 -16.08
N LEU A 288 11.26 -11.73 -15.67
CA LEU A 288 9.84 -12.01 -15.62
C LEU A 288 9.30 -12.19 -17.05
N ARG A 289 8.60 -13.30 -17.29
CA ARG A 289 8.01 -13.63 -18.60
C ARG A 289 6.54 -13.25 -18.66
N ASN A 290 5.84 -13.40 -17.54
CA ASN A 290 4.41 -13.15 -17.37
C ASN A 290 4.17 -11.90 -16.54
N TYR A 291 4.46 -10.70 -17.06
CA TYR A 291 4.05 -9.47 -16.43
C TYR A 291 3.09 -8.69 -17.33
N ARG A 292 2.14 -8.03 -16.69
CA ARG A 292 1.16 -7.19 -17.37
C ARG A 292 1.03 -5.85 -16.65
N PHE A 293 0.96 -4.77 -17.40
CA PHE A 293 0.62 -3.47 -16.85
C PHE A 293 -0.89 -3.40 -16.60
N ILE A 294 -1.27 -3.17 -15.35
CA ILE A 294 -2.62 -2.81 -14.95
C ILE A 294 -2.47 -1.60 -14.03
N PRO A 295 -2.94 -0.42 -14.42
CA PRO A 295 -2.80 0.78 -13.61
C PRO A 295 -3.62 0.69 -12.33
N HIS A 296 -3.32 1.56 -11.36
CA HIS A 296 -4.16 1.71 -10.18
C HIS A 296 -5.57 2.10 -10.60
N PRO A 297 -6.60 1.32 -10.21
CA PRO A 297 -7.97 1.61 -10.58
C PRO A 297 -8.48 2.87 -9.89
N ILE A 298 -9.28 3.65 -10.61
CA ILE A 298 -10.01 4.78 -10.04
C ILE A 298 -11.51 4.47 -9.97
N ASP A 299 -12.13 4.79 -8.85
CA ASP A 299 -13.60 4.78 -8.71
C ASP A 299 -14.15 6.09 -9.27
N GLU A 300 -14.34 6.16 -10.59
CA GLU A 300 -14.83 7.35 -11.28
C GLU A 300 -16.29 7.70 -10.93
N LEU A 301 -16.99 6.80 -10.26
CA LEU A 301 -18.31 7.09 -9.69
C LEU A 301 -18.20 7.88 -8.40
N LYS A 302 -17.21 7.56 -7.59
CA LYS A 302 -16.87 8.29 -6.35
C LYS A 302 -16.19 9.62 -6.67
N TYR A 303 -15.16 9.58 -7.51
CA TYR A 303 -14.39 10.76 -7.93
C TYR A 303 -14.99 11.31 -9.22
N SER A 304 -16.00 12.14 -9.08
CA SER A 304 -16.69 12.82 -10.17
C SER A 304 -16.79 14.32 -9.91
N PRO A 305 -16.90 15.17 -10.90
CA PRO A 305 -17.21 16.59 -10.72
C PRO A 305 -18.46 16.78 -9.86
N PRO A 306 -18.65 17.96 -9.26
CA PRO A 306 -19.90 18.25 -8.56
C PRO A 306 -21.09 18.12 -9.54
N PRO A 307 -22.23 17.60 -9.06
CA PRO A 307 -23.45 17.56 -9.89
C PRO A 307 -23.80 18.98 -10.36
N ASP A 308 -24.19 19.10 -11.62
CA ASP A 308 -24.70 20.34 -12.24
C ASP A 308 -23.75 21.56 -12.16
N GLY A 309 -22.45 21.33 -11.89
CA GLY A 309 -21.48 22.41 -11.74
C GLY A 309 -21.72 23.31 -10.50
N ALA A 310 -22.52 22.83 -9.54
CA ALA A 310 -22.90 23.60 -8.36
C ALA A 310 -21.67 23.99 -7.50
N GLU A 311 -21.66 25.24 -7.01
CA GLU A 311 -20.64 25.69 -6.07
C GLU A 311 -20.78 24.93 -4.74
N THR A 312 -19.73 24.22 -4.35
CA THR A 312 -19.69 23.46 -3.09
C THR A 312 -19.61 24.38 -1.88
N ALA A 313 -20.08 23.90 -0.71
CA ALA A 313 -19.97 24.65 0.55
C ALA A 313 -18.48 24.95 0.89
N ILE A 314 -17.58 23.98 0.64
CA ILE A 314 -16.13 24.16 0.85
C ILE A 314 -15.59 25.27 -0.05
N ARG A 315 -15.96 25.31 -1.34
CA ARG A 315 -15.52 26.37 -2.25
C ARG A 315 -15.97 27.75 -1.75
N ARG A 316 -17.21 27.86 -1.34
CA ARG A 316 -17.77 29.11 -0.81
C ARG A 316 -17.05 29.56 0.46
N GLU A 317 -16.83 28.66 1.42
CA GLU A 317 -16.07 28.93 2.66
C GLU A 317 -14.65 29.42 2.36
N LEU A 318 -13.92 28.72 1.49
CA LEU A 318 -12.55 29.07 1.14
C LEU A 318 -12.48 30.42 0.42
N ARG A 319 -13.38 30.68 -0.50
CA ARG A 319 -13.45 32.00 -1.21
C ARG A 319 -13.79 33.13 -0.27
N GLN A 320 -14.72 32.94 0.65
CA GLN A 320 -15.09 33.95 1.65
C GLN A 320 -13.93 34.25 2.60
N SER A 321 -13.21 33.24 3.07
CA SER A 321 -12.12 33.41 4.04
C SER A 321 -10.85 34.01 3.43
N THR A 322 -10.57 33.77 2.14
CA THR A 322 -9.35 34.22 1.47
C THR A 322 -9.57 35.39 0.50
N GLY A 323 -10.79 35.60 0.07
CA GLY A 323 -11.15 36.49 -1.04
C GLY A 323 -10.60 36.01 -2.39
N ALA A 324 -10.25 34.72 -2.52
CA ALA A 324 -9.70 34.16 -3.74
C ALA A 324 -10.79 33.90 -4.79
N GLU A 325 -10.45 34.10 -6.07
CA GLU A 325 -11.27 33.72 -7.21
C GLU A 325 -11.00 32.26 -7.60
N LEU A 326 -9.74 31.83 -7.48
CA LEU A 326 -9.29 30.50 -7.82
C LEU A 326 -8.73 29.77 -6.59
N LEU A 327 -8.94 28.44 -6.55
CA LEU A 327 -8.49 27.56 -5.49
C LEU A 327 -7.56 26.48 -6.08
N PHE A 328 -6.30 26.50 -5.68
CA PHE A 328 -5.30 25.50 -6.07
C PHE A 328 -5.09 24.53 -4.93
N LEU A 329 -5.15 23.24 -5.19
CA LEU A 329 -5.02 22.19 -4.18
C LEU A 329 -3.71 21.44 -4.35
N CYS A 330 -2.92 21.32 -3.28
CA CYS A 330 -1.77 20.42 -3.21
C CYS A 330 -1.91 19.54 -1.96
N PRO A 331 -2.54 18.35 -2.08
CA PRO A 331 -2.81 17.49 -0.93
C PRO A 331 -1.66 16.55 -0.59
N THR A 332 -0.53 16.64 -1.30
CA THR A 332 0.62 15.77 -1.12
C THR A 332 1.38 16.05 0.17
N ARG A 333 2.14 15.04 0.61
CA ARG A 333 3.00 15.18 1.80
C ARG A 333 4.07 16.23 1.58
N HIS A 334 4.35 17.03 2.62
CA HIS A 334 5.49 17.92 2.64
C HIS A 334 6.76 17.11 2.92
N GLU A 335 7.38 16.63 1.85
CA GLU A 335 8.63 15.87 1.84
C GLU A 335 9.53 16.45 0.75
N TRP A 336 10.51 17.27 1.13
CA TRP A 336 11.43 17.91 0.19
C TRP A 336 12.87 18.05 0.68
N SER A 337 13.13 17.87 1.97
CA SER A 337 14.48 17.82 2.54
C SER A 337 15.19 16.48 2.29
N ASN A 338 14.41 15.39 2.05
CA ASN A 338 14.94 14.06 1.76
C ASN A 338 14.90 13.78 0.25
N ALA A 339 16.05 13.44 -0.33
CA ALA A 339 16.17 13.17 -1.77
C ALA A 339 15.42 11.89 -2.22
N PHE A 340 15.21 10.91 -1.32
CA PHE A 340 14.70 9.58 -1.72
C PHE A 340 13.18 9.53 -1.94
N ASP A 341 12.37 10.24 -1.15
CA ASP A 341 10.90 10.22 -1.24
C ASP A 341 10.33 11.64 -1.37
N SER A 342 11.07 12.50 -2.04
CA SER A 342 10.74 13.91 -2.15
C SER A 342 9.52 14.13 -3.03
N LYS A 343 8.58 14.96 -2.57
CA LYS A 343 7.44 15.47 -3.37
C LYS A 343 7.71 16.87 -3.92
N ARG A 344 8.77 17.52 -3.44
CA ARG A 344 9.18 18.86 -3.83
C ARG A 344 8.07 19.89 -3.64
N SER A 345 7.36 19.83 -2.52
CA SER A 345 6.36 20.85 -2.14
C SER A 345 6.97 22.23 -1.94
N ASP A 346 8.29 22.33 -1.70
CA ASP A 346 9.03 23.58 -1.73
C ASP A 346 8.91 24.30 -3.09
N ARG A 347 9.01 23.59 -4.21
CA ARG A 347 8.82 24.14 -5.57
C ARG A 347 7.41 24.68 -5.77
N VAL A 348 6.40 23.98 -5.28
CA VAL A 348 5.00 24.44 -5.33
C VAL A 348 4.82 25.77 -4.61
N ILE A 349 5.35 25.87 -3.38
CA ILE A 349 5.23 27.08 -2.56
C ILE A 349 5.94 28.28 -3.23
N ARG A 350 7.16 28.08 -3.75
CA ARG A 350 7.91 29.13 -4.45
C ARG A 350 7.25 29.54 -5.75
N ALA A 351 6.79 28.60 -6.56
CA ALA A 351 6.07 28.89 -7.80
C ALA A 351 4.76 29.64 -7.53
N PHE A 352 4.02 29.26 -6.50
CA PHE A 352 2.81 29.96 -6.09
C PHE A 352 3.10 31.38 -5.58
N SER A 353 4.20 31.60 -4.87
CA SER A 353 4.61 32.95 -4.45
C SER A 353 4.89 33.86 -5.65
N ARG A 354 5.52 33.35 -6.71
CA ARG A 354 5.73 34.10 -7.97
C ARG A 354 4.43 34.40 -8.69
N TYR A 355 3.48 33.44 -8.69
CA TYR A 355 2.14 33.65 -9.24
C TYR A 355 1.40 34.78 -8.51
N VAL A 356 1.42 34.79 -7.19
CA VAL A 356 0.74 35.82 -6.37
C VAL A 356 1.37 37.19 -6.48
N ALA A 357 2.69 37.26 -6.76
CA ALA A 357 3.41 38.51 -6.92
C ALA A 357 3.01 39.29 -8.19
N ASP A 358 2.43 38.63 -9.17
CA ASP A 358 1.93 39.26 -10.39
C ASP A 358 0.46 39.67 -10.21
N SER A 359 0.22 40.96 -10.06
CA SER A 359 -1.12 41.53 -9.84
C SER A 359 -2.06 41.42 -11.05
N SER A 360 -1.54 41.01 -12.23
CA SER A 360 -2.37 40.73 -13.41
C SER A 360 -3.11 39.39 -13.33
N HIS A 361 -2.70 38.52 -12.42
CA HIS A 361 -3.33 37.22 -12.22
C HIS A 361 -4.60 37.33 -11.36
N PRO A 362 -5.62 36.48 -11.62
CA PRO A 362 -6.74 36.31 -10.71
C PRO A 362 -6.25 35.93 -9.32
N LYS A 363 -6.88 36.50 -8.28
CA LYS A 363 -6.52 36.20 -6.90
C LYS A 363 -6.74 34.72 -6.60
N ALA A 364 -5.70 34.02 -6.16
CA ALA A 364 -5.77 32.59 -5.86
C ALA A 364 -5.42 32.27 -4.40
N ALA A 365 -5.94 31.16 -3.90
CA ALA A 365 -5.51 30.56 -2.65
C ALA A 365 -4.96 29.15 -2.88
N LEU A 366 -3.83 28.85 -2.21
CA LEU A 366 -3.22 27.54 -2.21
C LEU A 366 -3.66 26.75 -0.98
N VAL A 367 -4.37 25.65 -1.20
CA VAL A 367 -4.83 24.74 -0.13
C VAL A 367 -3.81 23.61 0.03
N LEU A 368 -3.24 23.50 1.21
CA LEU A 368 -2.21 22.52 1.58
C LEU A 368 -2.71 21.59 2.68
N CYS A 369 -2.24 20.34 2.69
CA CYS A 369 -2.47 19.40 3.78
C CYS A 369 -1.30 19.40 4.76
N ARG A 370 -1.59 19.52 6.05
CA ARG A 370 -0.60 19.58 7.13
C ARG A 370 -0.11 18.18 7.49
N TRP A 371 0.64 17.55 6.60
CA TRP A 371 1.24 16.24 6.85
C TRP A 371 2.57 16.08 6.12
N GLY A 372 3.42 15.19 6.66
CA GLY A 372 4.79 15.01 6.17
C GLY A 372 5.83 15.64 7.08
N ARG A 373 7.06 15.30 6.85
CA ARG A 373 8.21 15.65 7.70
C ARG A 373 8.56 17.13 7.67
N ASP A 374 8.37 17.76 6.52
CA ASP A 374 8.80 19.13 6.23
C ASP A 374 7.69 20.17 6.38
N VAL A 375 6.60 19.87 7.12
CA VAL A 375 5.48 20.81 7.34
C VAL A 375 5.98 22.11 7.95
N ARG A 376 6.76 22.04 9.04
CA ARG A 376 7.29 23.24 9.71
C ARG A 376 8.20 24.08 8.78
N ALA A 377 9.04 23.41 8.01
CA ALA A 377 9.91 24.09 7.03
C ALA A 377 9.07 24.74 5.92
N SER A 378 7.99 24.14 5.50
CA SER A 378 7.06 24.72 4.53
C SER A 378 6.28 25.90 5.10
N GLU A 379 5.88 25.87 6.37
CA GLU A 379 5.27 27.01 7.07
C GLU A 379 6.22 28.20 7.15
N GLN A 380 7.48 27.94 7.50
CA GLN A 380 8.52 28.96 7.54
C GLN A 380 8.77 29.56 6.14
N LEU A 381 8.87 28.71 5.10
CA LEU A 381 9.05 29.16 3.72
C LEU A 381 7.89 30.08 3.26
N ILE A 382 6.65 29.73 3.61
CA ILE A 382 5.44 30.52 3.30
C ILE A 382 5.51 31.90 4.00
N ALA A 383 5.96 31.94 5.26
CA ALA A 383 6.14 33.17 6.00
C ALA A 383 7.24 34.04 5.41
N ASP A 384 8.41 33.46 5.08
CA ASP A 384 9.56 34.16 4.48
C ASP A 384 9.21 34.76 3.11
N LEU A 385 8.33 34.10 2.35
CA LEU A 385 7.85 34.58 1.05
C LEU A 385 6.68 35.59 1.17
N GLY A 386 6.17 35.83 2.36
CA GLY A 386 5.09 36.80 2.61
C GLY A 386 3.71 36.40 2.07
N ILE A 387 3.47 35.13 1.79
CA ILE A 387 2.24 34.64 1.16
C ILE A 387 1.26 33.98 2.12
N VAL A 388 1.41 34.16 3.44
CA VAL A 388 0.58 33.52 4.48
C VAL A 388 -0.91 33.75 4.22
N ALA A 389 -1.32 34.97 3.81
CA ALA A 389 -2.72 35.31 3.56
C ALA A 389 -3.35 34.56 2.36
N SER A 390 -2.54 34.00 1.47
CA SER A 390 -2.97 33.26 0.28
C SER A 390 -2.86 31.75 0.44
N VAL A 391 -2.50 31.24 1.64
CA VAL A 391 -2.32 29.81 1.90
C VAL A 391 -3.30 29.33 2.97
N VAL A 392 -3.99 28.24 2.68
CA VAL A 392 -4.93 27.59 3.61
C VAL A 392 -4.42 26.22 3.98
N TRP A 393 -4.16 26.01 5.25
CA TRP A 393 -3.77 24.72 5.77
C TRP A 393 -4.99 23.91 6.22
N LYS A 394 -5.07 22.67 5.78
CA LYS A 394 -6.05 21.68 6.24
C LYS A 394 -5.36 20.50 6.90
N PRO A 395 -5.98 19.81 7.86
CA PRO A 395 -5.43 18.57 8.41
C PRO A 395 -5.38 17.47 7.34
N PRO A 396 -4.68 16.35 7.57
CA PRO A 396 -4.80 15.16 6.74
C PRO A 396 -6.27 14.75 6.59
N MET A 397 -6.68 14.43 5.36
CA MET A 397 -8.07 14.16 5.01
C MET A 397 -8.22 12.70 4.55
N HIS A 398 -9.23 12.00 5.06
CA HIS A 398 -9.67 10.75 4.47
C HIS A 398 -10.23 10.96 3.05
N LYS A 399 -10.33 9.89 2.28
CA LYS A 399 -10.57 9.98 0.83
C LYS A 399 -11.93 10.58 0.44
N THR A 400 -12.98 10.38 1.24
CA THR A 400 -14.29 11.01 1.00
C THR A 400 -14.20 12.52 1.19
N ARG A 401 -13.51 13.00 2.22
CA ARG A 401 -13.30 14.44 2.44
C ARG A 401 -12.38 15.06 1.39
N LEU A 402 -11.30 14.36 1.00
CA LEU A 402 -10.39 14.82 -0.05
C LEU A 402 -11.11 14.96 -1.40
N ARG A 403 -12.02 14.01 -1.74
CA ARG A 403 -12.89 14.12 -2.91
C ARG A 403 -13.67 15.44 -2.93
N ASP A 404 -14.20 15.86 -1.79
CA ASP A 404 -14.99 17.10 -1.71
C ASP A 404 -14.11 18.34 -1.91
N PHE A 405 -12.82 18.27 -1.54
CA PHE A 405 -11.84 19.31 -1.89
C PHE A 405 -11.50 19.30 -3.38
N TYR A 406 -11.32 18.15 -4.02
CA TYR A 406 -11.18 18.10 -5.49
C TYR A 406 -12.36 18.79 -6.19
N ARG A 407 -13.59 18.50 -5.77
CA ARG A 407 -14.81 19.12 -6.31
C ARG A 407 -14.91 20.64 -6.06
N SER A 408 -14.11 21.16 -5.18
CA SER A 408 -14.13 22.55 -4.74
C SER A 408 -13.02 23.40 -5.33
N CYS A 409 -11.99 22.80 -5.90
CA CYS A 409 -10.81 23.48 -6.42
C CYS A 409 -10.81 23.58 -7.95
N ASP A 410 -9.95 24.43 -8.49
CA ASP A 410 -9.84 24.73 -9.93
C ASP A 410 -8.73 23.94 -10.63
N LEU A 411 -7.71 23.53 -9.89
CA LEU A 411 -6.63 22.66 -10.35
C LEU A 411 -5.91 22.01 -9.16
N VAL A 412 -5.10 20.99 -9.48
CA VAL A 412 -4.31 20.26 -8.49
C VAL A 412 -2.84 20.30 -8.85
N LEU A 413 -1.99 20.49 -7.83
CA LEU A 413 -0.55 20.30 -7.91
C LEU A 413 -0.18 19.00 -7.16
N ASP A 414 0.63 18.13 -7.78
CA ASP A 414 1.03 16.88 -7.16
C ASP A 414 2.54 16.87 -6.86
N GLN A 415 3.35 16.14 -7.56
CA GLN A 415 4.77 15.92 -7.26
C GLN A 415 5.69 16.43 -8.37
N PHE A 416 6.85 16.97 -7.96
CA PHE A 416 7.80 17.61 -8.88
C PHE A 416 9.22 17.04 -8.75
N HIS A 417 9.31 15.73 -8.52
CA HIS A 417 10.58 15.03 -8.40
C HIS A 417 11.01 14.37 -9.71
N GLU A 418 12.28 14.55 -10.07
CA GLU A 418 12.84 14.18 -11.39
C GLU A 418 12.95 12.66 -11.62
N SER A 419 13.09 11.86 -10.55
CA SER A 419 13.53 10.47 -10.68
C SER A 419 12.46 9.50 -11.16
N VAL A 420 11.17 9.80 -10.99
CA VAL A 420 10.09 8.82 -11.22
C VAL A 420 9.30 9.14 -12.47
N GLY A 421 8.86 10.39 -12.66
CA GLY A 421 8.10 10.83 -13.83
C GLY A 421 6.77 10.10 -14.05
N THR A 422 6.24 9.43 -13.01
CA THR A 422 4.94 8.77 -13.01
C THR A 422 4.00 9.44 -12.02
N PHE A 423 2.72 9.15 -12.10
CA PHE A 423 1.72 9.69 -11.19
C PHE A 423 1.11 8.63 -10.27
N GLY A 424 0.56 9.08 -9.14
CA GLY A 424 -0.11 8.26 -8.15
C GLY A 424 -1.61 8.56 -8.02
N THR A 425 -2.17 8.15 -6.88
CA THR A 425 -3.62 8.25 -6.61
C THR A 425 -4.13 9.68 -6.57
N VAL A 426 -3.35 10.65 -6.04
CA VAL A 426 -3.73 12.08 -6.01
C VAL A 426 -4.05 12.59 -7.42
N THR A 427 -3.14 12.36 -8.36
CA THR A 427 -3.34 12.74 -9.77
C THR A 427 -4.54 12.00 -10.36
N ALA A 428 -4.64 10.68 -10.19
CA ALA A 428 -5.76 9.90 -10.74
C ALA A 428 -7.12 10.40 -10.23
N GLU A 429 -7.23 10.68 -8.94
CA GLU A 429 -8.43 11.23 -8.30
C GLU A 429 -8.80 12.61 -8.84
N ALA A 430 -7.80 13.49 -8.98
CA ALA A 430 -7.99 14.83 -9.53
C ALA A 430 -8.44 14.80 -11.00
N LEU A 431 -7.78 14.01 -11.85
CA LEU A 431 -8.18 13.81 -13.25
C LEU A 431 -9.62 13.28 -13.34
N SER A 432 -9.99 12.36 -12.44
CA SER A 432 -11.35 11.81 -12.39
C SER A 432 -12.40 12.85 -11.98
N CYS A 433 -12.04 13.84 -11.18
CA CYS A 433 -12.88 14.98 -10.83
C CYS A 433 -12.89 16.08 -11.92
N ALA A 434 -12.38 15.81 -13.11
CA ALA A 434 -12.24 16.76 -14.22
C ALA A 434 -11.38 17.99 -13.89
N LEU A 435 -10.31 17.81 -13.11
CA LEU A 435 -9.38 18.87 -12.77
C LEU A 435 -8.11 18.79 -13.62
N PRO A 436 -7.58 19.93 -14.11
CA PRO A 436 -6.22 20.01 -14.59
C PRO A 436 -5.24 19.66 -13.46
N VAL A 437 -4.21 18.87 -13.80
CA VAL A 437 -3.13 18.53 -12.87
C VAL A 437 -1.82 19.06 -13.40
N ILE A 438 -1.10 19.78 -12.55
CA ILE A 438 0.29 20.21 -12.78
C ILE A 438 1.20 19.33 -11.95
N MET A 439 2.14 18.63 -12.59
CA MET A 439 3.14 17.80 -11.94
C MET A 439 4.29 17.48 -12.90
N TYR A 440 5.37 16.90 -12.41
CA TYR A 440 6.37 16.35 -13.32
C TYR A 440 5.90 15.01 -13.89
N PHE A 441 5.77 14.96 -15.21
CA PHE A 441 5.38 13.75 -15.93
C PHE A 441 6.34 13.50 -17.10
N ASN A 442 6.87 12.27 -17.17
CA ASN A 442 7.76 11.85 -18.25
C ASN A 442 7.06 10.85 -19.18
N PRO A 443 6.63 11.25 -20.38
CA PRO A 443 5.94 10.36 -21.33
C PRO A 443 6.74 9.10 -21.68
N LYS A 444 8.07 9.20 -21.81
CA LYS A 444 8.94 8.07 -22.18
C LYS A 444 8.83 6.87 -21.24
N VAL A 445 8.55 7.11 -19.96
CA VAL A 445 8.36 6.06 -18.98
C VAL A 445 7.08 5.26 -19.24
N HIS A 446 6.11 5.85 -19.93
CA HIS A 446 4.76 5.31 -20.14
C HIS A 446 4.53 4.71 -21.53
N GLU A 447 5.38 5.01 -22.51
CA GLU A 447 5.24 4.61 -23.93
C GLU A 447 5.06 3.09 -24.13
N TRP A 448 5.65 2.28 -23.26
CA TRP A 448 5.56 0.82 -23.37
C TRP A 448 4.20 0.25 -22.92
N CYS A 449 3.42 1.00 -22.13
CA CYS A 449 2.20 0.50 -21.49
C CYS A 449 0.96 1.34 -21.76
N LEU A 450 1.11 2.60 -22.19
CA LEU A 450 0.00 3.50 -22.52
C LEU A 450 0.13 3.98 -23.97
N PRO A 451 -0.88 3.69 -24.81
CA PRO A 451 -0.87 4.17 -26.20
C PRO A 451 -1.24 5.65 -26.34
N GLU A 452 -1.79 6.25 -25.30
CA GLU A 452 -2.21 7.64 -25.25
C GLU A 452 -1.80 8.26 -23.93
N MET A 453 -1.11 9.39 -23.95
CA MET A 453 -0.62 10.06 -22.75
C MET A 453 -1.72 10.87 -22.07
N PRO A 454 -1.70 10.95 -20.71
CA PRO A 454 -2.64 11.78 -19.98
C PRO A 454 -2.41 13.27 -20.28
N PRO A 455 -3.48 14.11 -20.26
CA PRO A 455 -3.36 15.55 -20.50
C PRO A 455 -2.82 16.31 -19.27
N ILE A 456 -1.83 15.72 -18.60
CA ILE A 456 -1.13 16.32 -17.47
C ILE A 456 -0.33 17.55 -17.96
N GLN A 457 -0.42 18.64 -17.23
CA GLN A 457 0.35 19.84 -17.49
C GLN A 457 1.74 19.68 -16.86
N SER A 458 2.67 19.04 -17.61
CA SER A 458 4.00 18.71 -17.09
C SER A 458 4.81 19.96 -16.81
N ALA A 459 5.42 20.02 -15.62
CA ALA A 459 6.33 21.05 -15.17
C ALA A 459 7.30 20.45 -14.15
N LEU A 460 8.52 20.98 -14.09
CA LEU A 460 9.54 20.49 -13.15
C LEU A 460 10.14 21.63 -12.32
N THR A 461 10.47 22.75 -12.95
CA THR A 461 11.08 23.91 -12.28
C THR A 461 10.02 24.87 -11.74
N GLU A 462 10.42 25.75 -10.83
CA GLU A 462 9.54 26.79 -10.27
C GLU A 462 8.97 27.69 -11.37
N GLU A 463 9.78 28.03 -12.39
CA GLU A 463 9.40 28.84 -13.55
C GLU A 463 8.33 28.11 -14.39
N GLU A 464 8.54 26.83 -14.68
CA GLU A 464 7.58 26.03 -15.44
C GLU A 464 6.26 25.87 -14.68
N ILE A 465 6.31 25.60 -13.36
CA ILE A 465 5.11 25.51 -12.52
C ILE A 465 4.36 26.84 -12.54
N THR A 466 5.06 27.97 -12.35
CA THR A 466 4.45 29.31 -12.40
C THR A 466 3.79 29.57 -13.76
N ALA A 467 4.46 29.23 -14.85
CA ALA A 467 3.91 29.41 -16.20
C ALA A 467 2.61 28.58 -16.39
N ARG A 468 2.58 27.31 -15.95
CA ARG A 468 1.36 26.48 -16.03
C ARG A 468 0.24 27.02 -15.14
N LEU A 469 0.56 27.52 -13.94
CA LEU A 469 -0.44 28.18 -13.08
C LEU A 469 -1.04 29.39 -13.79
N SER A 470 -0.22 30.26 -14.37
CA SER A 470 -0.65 31.46 -15.10
C SER A 470 -1.51 31.12 -16.32
N GLU A 471 -1.07 30.16 -17.15
CA GLU A 471 -1.83 29.71 -18.34
C GLU A 471 -3.23 29.23 -17.98
N LEU A 472 -3.33 28.38 -16.94
CA LEU A 472 -4.62 27.82 -16.52
C LEU A 472 -5.48 28.84 -15.74
N ALA A 473 -4.88 29.79 -15.07
CA ALA A 473 -5.60 30.82 -14.32
C ALA A 473 -6.22 31.87 -15.27
N LEU A 474 -5.46 32.30 -16.27
CA LEU A 474 -5.87 33.36 -17.21
C LEU A 474 -6.83 32.87 -18.31
N ASP A 475 -6.88 31.57 -18.58
CA ASP A 475 -7.75 30.97 -19.60
C ASP A 475 -8.73 29.93 -18.99
N PRO A 476 -9.92 30.39 -18.55
CA PRO A 476 -10.94 29.49 -18.01
C PRO A 476 -11.43 28.43 -19.00
N ALA A 477 -11.49 28.76 -20.30
CA ALA A 477 -11.93 27.80 -21.33
C ALA A 477 -10.92 26.66 -21.49
N ARG A 478 -9.63 26.99 -21.56
CA ARG A 478 -8.56 25.99 -21.56
C ARG A 478 -8.56 25.16 -20.29
N ARG A 479 -8.72 25.78 -19.12
CA ARG A 479 -8.79 25.07 -17.84
C ARG A 479 -9.91 24.04 -17.83
N LEU A 480 -11.10 24.38 -18.31
CA LEU A 480 -12.23 23.47 -18.46
C LEU A 480 -11.92 22.35 -19.44
N ALA A 481 -11.44 22.68 -20.64
CA ALA A 481 -11.15 21.70 -21.68
C ALA A 481 -10.08 20.68 -21.25
N VAL A 482 -9.03 21.12 -20.54
CA VAL A 482 -8.02 20.22 -19.96
C VAL A 482 -8.66 19.32 -18.90
N GLY A 483 -9.54 19.85 -18.04
CA GLY A 483 -10.25 19.06 -17.05
C GLY A 483 -11.14 17.97 -17.65
N GLU A 484 -11.93 18.30 -18.67
CA GLU A 484 -12.79 17.34 -19.40
C GLU A 484 -11.95 16.26 -20.10
N ALA A 485 -10.89 16.64 -20.77
CA ALA A 485 -9.95 15.70 -21.39
C ALA A 485 -9.30 14.78 -20.35
N SER A 486 -8.96 15.31 -19.16
CA SER A 486 -8.42 14.57 -18.03
C SER A 486 -9.37 13.48 -17.56
N ARG A 487 -10.64 13.82 -17.36
CA ARG A 487 -11.66 12.86 -16.95
C ARG A 487 -11.92 11.79 -18.02
N ALA A 488 -12.04 12.19 -19.27
CA ALA A 488 -12.23 11.23 -20.38
C ALA A 488 -11.07 10.24 -20.46
N TRP A 489 -9.82 10.73 -20.32
CA TRP A 489 -8.64 9.90 -20.37
C TRP A 489 -8.57 8.91 -19.19
N ILE A 490 -8.76 9.40 -17.94
CA ILE A 490 -8.61 8.56 -16.76
C ILE A 490 -9.66 7.46 -16.69
N ILE A 491 -10.91 7.74 -17.07
CA ILE A 491 -11.97 6.74 -17.16
C ILE A 491 -11.62 5.67 -18.20
N LYS A 492 -11.13 6.08 -19.36
CA LYS A 492 -10.74 5.17 -20.45
C LYS A 492 -9.62 4.22 -20.04
N TRP A 493 -8.62 4.70 -19.29
CA TRP A 493 -7.38 3.95 -19.02
C TRP A 493 -7.27 3.38 -17.61
N HIS A 494 -7.90 4.00 -16.61
CA HIS A 494 -7.84 3.65 -15.20
C HIS A 494 -9.21 3.37 -14.59
N GLY A 495 -10.30 3.48 -15.35
CA GLY A 495 -11.66 3.25 -14.85
C GLY A 495 -11.78 1.88 -14.17
N TRP A 496 -12.58 1.83 -13.11
CA TRP A 496 -12.69 0.65 -12.26
C TRP A 496 -13.04 -0.62 -13.04
N GLU A 497 -13.98 -0.54 -13.97
CA GLU A 497 -14.46 -1.71 -14.72
C GLU A 497 -13.37 -2.29 -15.61
N ARG A 498 -12.64 -1.45 -16.34
CA ARG A 498 -11.53 -1.88 -17.18
C ARG A 498 -10.45 -2.57 -16.35
N CYS A 499 -9.98 -1.91 -15.28
CA CYS A 499 -8.94 -2.47 -14.43
C CYS A 499 -9.38 -3.80 -13.80
N ALA A 500 -10.65 -3.90 -13.36
CA ALA A 500 -11.17 -5.14 -12.82
C ALA A 500 -11.22 -6.27 -13.87
N ARG A 501 -11.62 -5.98 -15.12
CA ARG A 501 -11.59 -6.96 -16.22
C ARG A 501 -10.16 -7.39 -16.57
N ASP A 502 -9.21 -6.45 -16.55
CA ASP A 502 -7.79 -6.77 -16.77
C ASP A 502 -7.24 -7.68 -15.67
N HIS A 503 -7.60 -7.43 -14.40
CA HIS A 503 -7.26 -8.34 -13.28
C HIS A 503 -7.90 -9.72 -13.46
N LEU A 504 -9.20 -9.78 -13.79
CA LEU A 504 -9.91 -11.03 -14.03
C LEU A 504 -9.24 -11.84 -15.13
N SER A 505 -8.83 -11.20 -16.22
CA SER A 505 -8.08 -11.85 -17.31
C SER A 505 -6.76 -12.45 -16.84
N VAL A 506 -6.00 -11.71 -16.01
CA VAL A 506 -4.74 -12.22 -15.42
C VAL A 506 -5.00 -13.39 -14.49
N HIS A 507 -6.05 -13.32 -13.66
CA HIS A 507 -6.43 -14.41 -12.75
C HIS A 507 -6.80 -15.68 -13.50
N THR A 508 -7.64 -15.57 -14.54
CA THR A 508 -8.01 -16.71 -15.38
C THR A 508 -6.78 -17.36 -16.01
N GLN A 509 -5.89 -16.55 -16.62
CA GLN A 509 -4.65 -17.07 -17.20
C GLN A 509 -3.75 -17.77 -16.19
N ALA A 510 -3.65 -17.26 -14.96
CA ALA A 510 -2.86 -17.87 -13.89
C ALA A 510 -3.42 -19.24 -13.48
N ILE A 511 -4.73 -19.37 -13.37
CA ILE A 511 -5.41 -20.64 -13.05
C ILE A 511 -5.26 -21.64 -14.20
N ASP A 512 -5.51 -21.23 -15.44
CA ASP A 512 -5.39 -22.10 -16.62
C ASP A 512 -3.97 -22.66 -16.80
N SER A 513 -2.97 -21.85 -16.51
CA SER A 513 -1.56 -22.28 -16.55
C SER A 513 -1.26 -23.43 -15.58
N HIS A 514 -1.92 -23.45 -14.42
CA HIS A 514 -1.79 -24.50 -13.42
C HIS A 514 -2.49 -25.80 -13.83
N GLN A 515 -3.68 -25.70 -14.40
CA GLN A 515 -4.45 -26.86 -14.88
C GLN A 515 -3.75 -27.55 -16.03
N GLY A 516 -3.16 -26.79 -16.95
CA GLY A 516 -2.40 -27.32 -18.08
C GLY A 516 -1.07 -27.98 -17.71
N SER A 517 -0.45 -27.61 -16.57
CA SER A 517 0.78 -28.24 -16.07
C SER A 517 0.50 -29.51 -15.26
N SER A 518 -0.66 -29.64 -14.65
CA SER A 518 -1.08 -30.84 -13.89
C SER A 518 -1.53 -32.00 -14.79
N SER A 519 -1.76 -31.76 -16.08
CA SER A 519 -2.20 -32.74 -17.07
C SER A 519 -1.06 -33.27 -17.95
N ARG A 520 0.17 -32.83 -17.73
CA ARG A 520 1.40 -33.33 -18.36
C ARG A 520 2.27 -34.05 -17.34
#